data_945b2ab527703dd2acb35e9878e0fc33
#
_entry.id   945b2ab527703dd2acb35e9878e0fc33
#
_cell.length_a   1.000
_cell.length_b   1.000
_cell.length_c   1.000
_cell.angle_alpha   90.00
_cell.angle_beta   90.00
_cell.angle_gamma   90.00
#
_symmetry.space_group_name_H-M   'P 1'
#
loop_
_entity.id
_entity.type
_entity.pdbx_description
1 polymer ?
#
loop_
_entity_poly.entity_id
_entity_poly.type
_entity_poly.pdbx_seq_one_letter_code
_entity_poly.pdbx_strand_id
1 'polypeptide(L)'
;KTGDYSMTLTTTELSNSMIYQLQLPIASLDYYGDRSLYDYDNHSYGFKKGDLSKVRSVTSNPMGAGAYTFNKYSDGVIYLDANPSYYQGEPAAKHVNMKETQEADKITGVQAGTIDISDPSYSLEAANQIATINGGNSDLDGSVITTRLMDYRGYGYIALSANNVKVGNDPASEESKNLRKAIMTVIAAYRDEGINSYYGDTASVINYPISNTSWAAPSVTDDGYKIAYSTDVDGNEIYTSDMSGDTKYAAALQAALGYFEAAGYTVENGQLTAAPAGAKMEYTVNIGASGNGDHPSFQVLTNAAAALKTIGFTLTVNDLANASDLYSSYQSGVAEGWVAAWQSTNDPDMYQLYDSKGSTNYYEINDADLDELIEAA
;
A
#
# COMPACT_ATOMS: atom_id res chain seq x y z
N LYS A 1 -11.97 -10.37 -34.19
CA LYS A 1 -10.81 -11.03 -34.77
C LYS A 1 -10.68 -10.57 -36.21
N THR A 2 -9.55 -10.03 -36.59
CA THR A 2 -9.27 -9.53 -37.95
C THR A 2 -8.30 -10.42 -38.73
N GLY A 3 -7.72 -11.42 -38.07
CA GLY A 3 -6.84 -12.42 -38.66
C GLY A 3 -6.55 -13.53 -37.64
N ASP A 4 -5.71 -14.51 -38.00
CA ASP A 4 -5.41 -15.64 -37.11
C ASP A 4 -4.70 -15.18 -35.84
N TYR A 5 -3.85 -14.14 -35.93
CA TYR A 5 -3.07 -13.57 -34.84
C TYR A 5 -3.35 -12.09 -34.62
N SER A 6 -4.50 -11.59 -35.08
CA SER A 6 -4.86 -10.19 -34.96
C SER A 6 -6.31 -9.98 -34.59
N MET A 7 -6.56 -8.94 -33.80
CA MET A 7 -7.89 -8.47 -33.48
C MET A 7 -7.91 -6.95 -33.44
N THR A 8 -9.11 -6.40 -33.61
CA THR A 8 -9.37 -4.97 -33.38
C THR A 8 -10.26 -4.85 -32.16
N LEU A 9 -9.87 -3.98 -31.24
CA LEU A 9 -10.69 -3.57 -30.12
C LEU A 9 -11.25 -2.19 -30.42
N THR A 10 -12.55 -2.04 -30.26
CA THR A 10 -13.24 -0.76 -30.42
C THR A 10 -13.88 -0.40 -29.09
N THR A 11 -13.57 0.78 -28.59
CA THR A 11 -14.14 1.32 -27.36
C THR A 11 -15.26 2.31 -27.69
N THR A 12 -16.23 2.42 -26.81
CA THR A 12 -17.33 3.38 -26.95
C THR A 12 -16.90 4.80 -26.59
N GLU A 13 -15.91 4.91 -25.72
CA GLU A 13 -15.36 6.16 -25.21
C GLU A 13 -13.84 6.12 -25.23
N LEU A 14 -13.20 7.28 -25.39
CA LEU A 14 -11.76 7.43 -25.24
C LEU A 14 -11.47 7.72 -23.76
N SER A 15 -10.61 6.90 -23.15
CA SER A 15 -10.11 7.11 -21.81
C SER A 15 -8.58 7.20 -21.85
N ASN A 16 -8.01 8.10 -21.07
CA ASN A 16 -6.56 8.25 -20.94
C ASN A 16 -5.88 6.99 -20.36
N SER A 17 -6.60 6.27 -19.53
CA SER A 17 -6.12 5.02 -18.89
C SER A 17 -6.39 3.75 -19.72
N MET A 18 -7.08 3.86 -20.88
CA MET A 18 -7.52 2.70 -21.67
C MET A 18 -6.39 1.74 -22.03
N ILE A 19 -5.18 2.25 -22.33
CA ILE A 19 -4.05 1.41 -22.70
C ILE A 19 -3.65 0.43 -21.58
N TYR A 20 -3.81 0.83 -20.32
CA TYR A 20 -3.50 0.00 -19.17
C TYR A 20 -4.53 -1.11 -18.96
N GLN A 21 -5.79 -0.85 -19.35
CA GLN A 21 -6.88 -1.84 -19.29
C GLN A 21 -6.73 -2.94 -20.34
N LEU A 22 -5.89 -2.73 -21.37
CA LEU A 22 -5.60 -3.74 -22.39
C LEU A 22 -4.55 -4.79 -21.94
N GLN A 23 -4.00 -4.67 -20.76
CA GLN A 23 -3.07 -5.64 -20.16
C GLN A 23 -3.81 -6.87 -19.61
N LEU A 24 -4.61 -7.52 -20.46
CA LEU A 24 -5.38 -8.69 -20.09
C LEU A 24 -4.70 -9.97 -20.59
N PRO A 25 -4.61 -11.02 -19.76
CA PRO A 25 -4.12 -12.31 -20.23
C PRO A 25 -5.11 -12.93 -21.23
N ILE A 26 -4.57 -13.53 -22.29
CA ILE A 26 -5.36 -14.28 -23.27
C ILE A 26 -5.57 -15.69 -22.72
N ALA A 27 -6.82 -16.05 -22.43
CA ALA A 27 -7.20 -17.34 -21.90
C ALA A 27 -7.88 -18.21 -22.97
N SER A 28 -7.66 -19.53 -22.91
CA SER A 28 -8.29 -20.49 -23.81
C SER A 28 -9.80 -20.62 -23.52
N LEU A 29 -10.62 -20.35 -24.51
CA LEU A 29 -12.07 -20.54 -24.41
C LEU A 29 -12.44 -22.01 -24.14
N ASP A 30 -11.74 -22.96 -24.75
CA ASP A 30 -12.04 -24.39 -24.60
C ASP A 30 -11.72 -24.92 -23.21
N TYR A 31 -10.79 -24.26 -22.51
CA TYR A 31 -10.39 -24.65 -21.14
C TYR A 31 -11.19 -23.92 -20.07
N TYR A 32 -11.25 -22.60 -20.17
CA TYR A 32 -11.88 -21.76 -19.16
C TYR A 32 -13.36 -21.47 -19.39
N GLY A 33 -13.87 -21.67 -20.61
CA GLY A 33 -15.26 -21.45 -20.99
C GLY A 33 -15.94 -22.69 -21.57
N ASP A 34 -17.07 -22.45 -22.21
CA ASP A 34 -17.83 -23.43 -22.99
C ASP A 34 -18.06 -22.83 -24.37
N ARG A 35 -17.46 -23.46 -25.40
CA ARG A 35 -17.57 -23.00 -26.79
C ARG A 35 -19.01 -22.99 -27.29
N SER A 36 -19.88 -23.86 -26.78
CA SER A 36 -21.30 -23.90 -27.15
C SER A 36 -22.08 -22.68 -26.65
N LEU A 37 -21.54 -21.95 -25.66
CA LEU A 37 -22.10 -20.73 -25.13
C LEU A 37 -21.43 -19.46 -25.70
N TYR A 38 -20.51 -19.63 -26.67
CA TYR A 38 -19.85 -18.49 -27.29
C TYR A 38 -20.69 -17.96 -28.46
N ASP A 39 -21.16 -16.74 -28.33
CA ASP A 39 -21.89 -16.00 -29.35
C ASP A 39 -21.52 -14.51 -29.22
N TYR A 40 -20.60 -14.07 -30.07
CA TYR A 40 -20.07 -12.72 -30.02
C TYR A 40 -21.17 -11.65 -30.24
N ASP A 41 -22.07 -11.91 -31.18
CA ASP A 41 -23.11 -10.94 -31.60
C ASP A 41 -24.14 -10.71 -30.48
N ASN A 42 -24.38 -11.73 -29.67
CA ASN A 42 -25.28 -11.68 -28.51
C ASN A 42 -24.53 -11.46 -27.19
N HIS A 43 -23.26 -11.01 -27.23
CA HIS A 43 -22.41 -10.74 -26.04
C HIS A 43 -22.30 -11.91 -25.06
N SER A 44 -22.24 -13.12 -25.60
CA SER A 44 -21.98 -14.34 -24.83
C SER A 44 -20.55 -14.83 -25.10
N TYR A 45 -19.75 -14.89 -24.06
CA TYR A 45 -18.30 -15.15 -24.16
C TYR A 45 -17.88 -16.49 -23.57
N GLY A 46 -18.72 -17.51 -23.71
CA GLY A 46 -18.45 -18.86 -23.21
C GLY A 46 -18.91 -19.09 -21.77
N PHE A 47 -19.73 -18.19 -21.23
CA PHE A 47 -20.32 -18.28 -19.89
C PHE A 47 -21.76 -17.80 -19.91
N LYS A 48 -22.57 -18.30 -18.98
CA LYS A 48 -23.84 -17.65 -18.65
C LYS A 48 -23.53 -16.38 -17.88
N LYS A 49 -24.26 -15.30 -18.17
CA LYS A 49 -24.08 -14.01 -17.47
C LYS A 49 -24.16 -14.22 -15.93
N GLY A 50 -23.09 -13.81 -15.23
CA GLY A 50 -23.00 -13.95 -13.77
C GLY A 50 -22.59 -15.34 -13.27
N ASP A 51 -22.37 -16.33 -14.15
CA ASP A 51 -21.94 -17.68 -13.76
C ASP A 51 -20.48 -17.95 -14.17
N LEU A 52 -19.58 -17.90 -13.20
CA LEU A 52 -18.15 -18.22 -13.37
C LEU A 52 -17.78 -19.59 -12.77
N SER A 53 -18.75 -20.46 -12.53
CA SER A 53 -18.53 -21.78 -11.92
C SER A 53 -17.51 -22.63 -12.70
N LYS A 54 -17.56 -22.59 -14.04
CA LYS A 54 -16.59 -23.27 -14.89
C LYS A 54 -15.17 -22.77 -14.67
N VAL A 55 -14.95 -21.46 -14.67
CA VAL A 55 -13.62 -20.87 -14.40
C VAL A 55 -13.12 -21.31 -13.03
N ARG A 56 -13.97 -21.15 -12.00
CA ARG A 56 -13.61 -21.52 -10.62
C ARG A 56 -13.25 -23.00 -10.47
N SER A 57 -13.88 -23.87 -11.25
CA SER A 57 -13.60 -25.32 -11.18
C SER A 57 -12.22 -25.72 -11.71
N VAL A 58 -11.56 -24.85 -12.50
CA VAL A 58 -10.25 -25.11 -13.10
C VAL A 58 -9.12 -24.23 -12.57
N THR A 59 -9.42 -23.32 -11.65
CA THR A 59 -8.39 -22.41 -11.07
C THR A 59 -7.31 -23.14 -10.28
N SER A 60 -7.61 -24.31 -9.73
CA SER A 60 -6.64 -25.17 -9.04
C SER A 60 -5.73 -25.98 -9.99
N ASN A 61 -6.00 -25.91 -11.30
CA ASN A 61 -5.19 -26.53 -12.33
C ASN A 61 -5.10 -25.58 -13.54
N PRO A 62 -4.40 -24.43 -13.42
CA PRO A 62 -4.40 -23.40 -14.44
C PRO A 62 -3.72 -23.86 -15.72
N MET A 63 -4.23 -23.42 -16.87
CA MET A 63 -3.62 -23.61 -18.18
C MET A 63 -3.16 -22.28 -18.76
N GLY A 64 -1.95 -22.24 -19.29
CA GLY A 64 -1.36 -21.09 -19.93
C GLY A 64 -0.33 -21.47 -20.99
N ALA A 65 0.24 -20.46 -21.66
CA ALA A 65 1.28 -20.61 -22.67
C ALA A 65 2.63 -20.06 -22.18
N GLY A 66 2.84 -19.97 -20.87
CA GLY A 66 4.06 -19.45 -20.25
C GLY A 66 5.24 -20.44 -20.32
N ALA A 67 6.36 -20.01 -19.74
CA ALA A 67 7.60 -20.78 -19.70
C ALA A 67 7.47 -22.09 -18.89
N TYR A 68 6.54 -22.16 -17.95
CA TYR A 68 6.28 -23.32 -17.11
C TYR A 68 4.81 -23.70 -17.15
N THR A 69 4.54 -24.99 -17.00
CA THR A 69 3.22 -25.57 -16.86
C THR A 69 3.00 -26.01 -15.41
N PHE A 70 1.77 -25.84 -14.91
CA PHE A 70 1.38 -26.32 -13.58
C PHE A 70 1.36 -27.86 -13.57
N ASN A 71 2.03 -28.44 -12.59
CA ASN A 71 2.04 -29.88 -12.34
C ASN A 71 1.07 -30.23 -11.22
N LYS A 72 1.33 -29.73 -10.01
CA LYS A 72 0.48 -29.97 -8.83
C LYS A 72 0.70 -28.91 -7.74
N TYR A 73 -0.22 -28.88 -6.80
CA TYR A 73 -0.05 -28.25 -5.49
C TYR A 73 -0.13 -29.33 -4.41
N SER A 74 0.85 -29.39 -3.53
CA SER A 74 0.88 -30.34 -2.41
C SER A 74 1.72 -29.76 -1.27
N ASP A 75 1.21 -29.87 -0.04
CA ASP A 75 1.92 -29.52 1.19
C ASP A 75 2.51 -28.09 1.21
N GLY A 76 1.74 -27.13 0.71
CA GLY A 76 2.17 -25.71 0.65
C GLY A 76 3.15 -25.39 -0.49
N VAL A 77 3.38 -26.35 -1.41
CA VAL A 77 4.30 -26.18 -2.54
C VAL A 77 3.55 -26.28 -3.86
N ILE A 78 3.78 -25.31 -4.75
CA ILE A 78 3.38 -25.34 -6.15
C ILE A 78 4.54 -25.93 -6.95
N TYR A 79 4.27 -27.02 -7.69
CA TYR A 79 5.23 -27.68 -8.57
C TYR A 79 4.93 -27.30 -10.01
N LEU A 80 5.95 -26.80 -10.69
CA LEU A 80 5.90 -26.37 -12.08
C LEU A 80 6.94 -27.12 -12.90
N ASP A 81 6.59 -27.53 -14.13
CA ASP A 81 7.48 -28.17 -15.09
C ASP A 81 7.75 -27.25 -16.28
N ALA A 82 8.96 -27.30 -16.83
CA ALA A 82 9.31 -26.52 -18.02
C ALA A 82 8.38 -26.84 -19.18
N ASN A 83 7.90 -25.82 -19.88
CA ASN A 83 7.08 -25.96 -21.07
C ASN A 83 7.97 -26.15 -22.32
N PRO A 84 8.05 -27.35 -22.92
CA PRO A 84 8.88 -27.56 -24.07
C PRO A 84 8.38 -26.85 -25.34
N SER A 85 7.12 -26.36 -25.31
CA SER A 85 6.51 -25.61 -26.41
C SER A 85 6.50 -24.11 -26.17
N TYR A 86 7.26 -23.60 -25.18
CA TYR A 86 7.32 -22.18 -24.92
C TYR A 86 7.92 -21.43 -26.11
N TYR A 87 7.29 -20.33 -26.53
CA TYR A 87 7.64 -19.61 -27.77
C TYR A 87 9.06 -19.02 -27.80
N GLN A 88 9.67 -18.80 -26.65
CA GLN A 88 11.08 -18.36 -26.51
C GLN A 88 12.07 -19.51 -26.30
N GLY A 89 11.61 -20.75 -26.42
CA GLY A 89 12.38 -21.96 -26.18
C GLY A 89 12.20 -22.51 -24.77
N GLU A 90 12.46 -23.81 -24.61
CA GLU A 90 12.32 -24.48 -23.34
C GLU A 90 13.25 -23.91 -22.27
N PRO A 91 12.74 -23.58 -21.05
CA PRO A 91 13.56 -23.08 -19.96
C PRO A 91 14.69 -24.03 -19.54
N ALA A 92 15.82 -23.48 -19.11
CA ALA A 92 16.96 -24.25 -18.62
C ALA A 92 16.63 -25.04 -17.34
N ALA A 93 15.97 -24.41 -16.37
CA ALA A 93 15.45 -25.09 -15.19
C ALA A 93 14.24 -25.93 -15.57
N LYS A 94 14.34 -27.24 -15.39
CA LYS A 94 13.27 -28.16 -15.78
C LYS A 94 12.10 -28.20 -14.81
N HIS A 95 12.36 -27.89 -13.56
CA HIS A 95 11.38 -27.89 -12.49
C HIS A 95 11.53 -26.59 -11.68
N VAL A 96 10.41 -25.99 -11.27
CA VAL A 96 10.36 -24.87 -10.33
C VAL A 96 9.37 -25.23 -9.22
N ASN A 97 9.83 -25.18 -7.99
CA ASN A 97 9.02 -25.41 -6.81
C ASN A 97 8.84 -24.05 -6.08
N MET A 98 7.61 -23.55 -6.02
CA MET A 98 7.30 -22.32 -5.28
C MET A 98 6.72 -22.68 -3.92
N LYS A 99 7.44 -22.35 -2.87
CA LYS A 99 7.07 -22.65 -1.48
C LYS A 99 6.85 -21.37 -0.70
N GLU A 100 5.75 -21.30 0.01
CA GLU A 100 5.56 -20.25 1.02
C GLU A 100 6.58 -20.41 2.15
N THR A 101 7.29 -19.34 2.45
CA THR A 101 8.35 -19.32 3.46
C THR A 101 8.15 -18.12 4.37
N GLN A 102 8.28 -18.33 5.69
CA GLN A 102 8.20 -17.26 6.66
C GLN A 102 9.35 -16.27 6.45
N GLU A 103 9.10 -15.00 6.70
CA GLU A 103 10.10 -13.93 6.47
C GLU A 103 11.43 -14.22 7.14
N ALA A 104 11.41 -14.65 8.40
CA ALA A 104 12.60 -14.99 9.18
C ALA A 104 13.46 -16.14 8.61
N ASP A 105 12.86 -17.00 7.77
CA ASP A 105 13.53 -18.18 7.20
C ASP A 105 14.06 -17.91 5.78
N LYS A 106 13.72 -16.81 5.15
CA LYS A 106 14.06 -16.52 3.76
C LYS A 106 15.57 -16.42 3.52
N ILE A 107 16.26 -15.57 4.27
CA ILE A 107 17.71 -15.35 4.12
C ILE A 107 18.50 -16.59 4.58
N THR A 108 18.13 -17.17 5.71
CA THR A 108 18.80 -18.38 6.24
C THR A 108 18.59 -19.59 5.37
N GLY A 109 17.44 -19.71 4.70
CA GLY A 109 17.16 -20.76 3.74
C GLY A 109 18.05 -20.69 2.50
N VAL A 110 18.31 -19.48 1.98
CA VAL A 110 19.26 -19.27 0.87
C VAL A 110 20.68 -19.61 1.33
N GLN A 111 21.08 -19.14 2.51
CA GLN A 111 22.40 -19.47 3.09
C GLN A 111 22.61 -20.98 3.22
N ALA A 112 21.60 -21.71 3.65
CA ALA A 112 21.66 -23.16 3.83
C ALA A 112 21.51 -23.95 2.53
N GLY A 113 21.19 -23.32 1.39
CA GLY A 113 20.95 -23.95 0.10
C GLY A 113 19.64 -24.77 0.07
N THR A 114 18.70 -24.51 0.96
CA THR A 114 17.35 -25.10 0.96
C THR A 114 16.35 -24.29 0.14
N ILE A 115 16.72 -23.06 -0.19
CA ILE A 115 16.03 -22.13 -1.07
C ILE A 115 17.06 -21.61 -2.06
N ASP A 116 16.75 -21.65 -3.37
CA ASP A 116 17.62 -21.13 -4.41
C ASP A 116 17.42 -19.65 -4.67
N ILE A 117 16.17 -19.18 -4.60
CA ILE A 117 15.78 -17.77 -4.82
C ILE A 117 14.72 -17.39 -3.78
N SER A 118 14.88 -16.23 -3.15
CA SER A 118 13.95 -15.70 -2.18
C SER A 118 13.79 -14.20 -2.34
N ASP A 119 12.70 -13.66 -1.79
CA ASP A 119 12.32 -12.25 -1.83
C ASP A 119 12.13 -11.67 -0.40
N PRO A 120 13.17 -11.64 0.42
CA PRO A 120 13.04 -11.08 1.76
C PRO A 120 12.67 -9.59 1.69
N SER A 121 11.84 -9.16 2.63
CA SER A 121 11.56 -7.74 2.81
C SER A 121 12.85 -6.98 3.15
N TYR A 122 13.08 -5.86 2.46
CA TYR A 122 14.27 -5.07 2.73
C TYR A 122 14.16 -4.34 4.07
N SER A 123 15.23 -4.44 4.86
CA SER A 123 15.51 -3.60 6.02
C SER A 123 17.02 -3.48 6.20
N LEU A 124 17.48 -2.50 6.98
CA LEU A 124 18.91 -2.41 7.35
C LEU A 124 19.37 -3.65 8.10
N GLU A 125 18.50 -4.28 8.90
CA GLU A 125 18.80 -5.52 9.61
C GLU A 125 19.01 -6.68 8.63
N ALA A 126 18.13 -6.87 7.66
CA ALA A 126 18.25 -7.88 6.62
C ALA A 126 19.53 -7.66 5.77
N ALA A 127 19.81 -6.42 5.40
CA ALA A 127 21.04 -6.07 4.67
C ALA A 127 22.31 -6.42 5.48
N ASN A 128 22.35 -6.09 6.77
CA ASN A 128 23.45 -6.41 7.66
C ASN A 128 23.61 -7.93 7.86
N GLN A 129 22.50 -8.67 7.94
CA GLN A 129 22.54 -10.13 8.01
C GLN A 129 23.17 -10.73 6.74
N ILE A 130 22.76 -10.28 5.56
CA ILE A 130 23.35 -10.73 4.28
C ILE A 130 24.84 -10.38 4.21
N ALA A 131 25.21 -9.15 4.58
CA ALA A 131 26.60 -8.71 4.61
C ALA A 131 27.46 -9.60 5.55
N THR A 132 26.93 -9.95 6.72
CA THR A 132 27.60 -10.84 7.68
C THR A 132 27.80 -12.25 7.11
N ILE A 133 26.79 -12.82 6.47
CA ILE A 133 26.85 -14.13 5.80
C ILE A 133 27.90 -14.11 4.69
N ASN A 134 28.05 -13.01 3.97
CA ASN A 134 29.03 -12.81 2.91
C ASN A 134 30.45 -12.43 3.42
N GLY A 135 30.71 -12.58 4.72
CA GLY A 135 32.04 -12.34 5.30
C GLY A 135 32.28 -10.91 5.77
N GLY A 136 31.21 -10.13 6.04
CA GLY A 136 31.31 -8.77 6.57
C GLY A 136 31.57 -7.70 5.50
N ASN A 137 31.39 -8.03 4.23
CA ASN A 137 31.40 -7.05 3.15
C ASN A 137 30.07 -6.28 3.16
N SER A 138 30.14 -4.94 3.08
CA SER A 138 28.95 -4.08 2.96
C SER A 138 28.19 -4.25 1.63
N ASP A 139 28.82 -4.89 0.63
CA ASP A 139 28.15 -5.24 -0.61
C ASP A 139 27.15 -6.37 -0.35
N LEU A 140 25.93 -6.20 -0.84
CA LEU A 140 24.88 -7.22 -0.77
C LEU A 140 25.16 -8.41 -1.70
N ASP A 141 26.17 -8.31 -2.57
CA ASP A 141 26.69 -9.37 -3.43
C ASP A 141 27.90 -10.05 -2.80
N GLY A 142 27.83 -11.36 -2.60
CA GLY A 142 28.95 -12.13 -2.08
C GLY A 142 29.01 -13.54 -2.63
N SER A 143 29.95 -14.34 -2.10
CA SER A 143 30.17 -15.72 -2.55
C SER A 143 29.11 -16.71 -2.04
N VAL A 144 28.33 -16.33 -1.01
CA VAL A 144 27.29 -17.17 -0.41
C VAL A 144 25.92 -16.72 -0.89
N ILE A 145 25.62 -15.42 -0.80
CA ILE A 145 24.36 -14.83 -1.23
C ILE A 145 24.65 -13.71 -2.24
N THR A 146 23.97 -13.79 -3.38
CA THR A 146 23.94 -12.73 -4.38
C THR A 146 22.59 -12.02 -4.30
N THR A 147 22.60 -10.71 -4.12
CA THR A 147 21.37 -9.90 -3.93
C THR A 147 21.22 -8.89 -5.06
N ARG A 148 20.00 -8.68 -5.49
CA ARG A 148 19.61 -7.59 -6.39
C ARG A 148 18.51 -6.78 -5.75
N LEU A 149 18.74 -5.50 -5.60
CA LEU A 149 17.69 -4.56 -5.24
C LEU A 149 16.89 -4.20 -6.48
N MET A 150 15.59 -4.13 -6.32
CA MET A 150 14.65 -3.73 -7.36
C MET A 150 13.77 -2.60 -6.82
N ASP A 151 13.54 -1.59 -7.66
CA ASP A 151 12.61 -0.53 -7.30
C ASP A 151 11.22 -1.09 -7.03
N TYR A 152 10.69 -0.78 -5.87
CA TYR A 152 9.33 -1.15 -5.51
C TYR A 152 8.36 -0.11 -6.05
N ARG A 153 7.46 -0.54 -6.91
CA ARG A 153 6.39 0.33 -7.42
C ARG A 153 5.22 0.30 -6.47
N GLY A 154 5.30 1.09 -5.44
CA GLY A 154 4.27 1.17 -4.42
C GLY A 154 4.64 2.16 -3.34
N TYR A 155 3.77 2.30 -2.36
CA TYR A 155 4.01 3.13 -1.18
C TYR A 155 3.26 2.56 0.02
N GLY A 156 3.91 2.64 1.19
CA GLY A 156 3.26 2.43 2.48
C GLY A 156 2.57 3.71 2.94
N TYR A 157 1.49 3.56 3.69
CA TYR A 157 0.75 4.70 4.21
C TYR A 157 0.15 4.43 5.60
N ILE A 158 -0.10 5.52 6.31
CA ILE A 158 -0.89 5.54 7.54
C ILE A 158 -2.19 6.28 7.22
N ALA A 159 -3.33 5.70 7.53
CA ALA A 159 -4.64 6.25 7.23
C ALA A 159 -5.50 6.42 8.47
N LEU A 160 -6.45 7.35 8.39
CA LEU A 160 -7.57 7.51 9.31
C LEU A 160 -8.88 7.40 8.51
N SER A 161 -9.86 6.65 9.05
CA SER A 161 -11.22 6.60 8.49
C SER A 161 -11.91 7.94 8.69
N ALA A 162 -12.45 8.52 7.61
CA ALA A 162 -13.23 9.75 7.70
C ALA A 162 -14.50 9.56 8.55
N ASN A 163 -15.13 8.40 8.46
CA ASN A 163 -16.36 8.10 9.20
C ASN A 163 -16.15 7.81 10.69
N ASN A 164 -14.98 7.30 11.08
CA ASN A 164 -14.71 6.90 12.46
C ASN A 164 -13.89 7.95 13.24
N VAL A 165 -13.15 8.83 12.53
CA VAL A 165 -12.38 9.93 13.13
C VAL A 165 -13.00 11.27 12.70
N LYS A 166 -14.02 11.67 13.40
CA LYS A 166 -14.84 12.86 13.09
C LYS A 166 -15.36 13.58 14.33
N VAL A 167 -15.86 14.78 14.10
CA VAL A 167 -16.61 15.59 15.07
C VAL A 167 -18.09 15.58 14.68
N GLY A 168 -18.96 15.37 15.62
CA GLY A 168 -20.40 15.27 15.35
C GLY A 168 -20.77 14.13 14.41
N ASN A 169 -21.63 14.40 13.45
CA ASN A 169 -22.14 13.41 12.50
C ASN A 169 -21.63 13.60 11.06
N ASP A 170 -20.92 14.70 10.80
CA ASP A 170 -20.45 15.02 9.46
C ASP A 170 -18.93 14.80 9.32
N PRO A 171 -18.49 13.74 8.62
CA PRO A 171 -17.08 13.46 8.39
C PRO A 171 -16.40 14.49 7.46
N ALA A 172 -17.17 15.22 6.65
CA ALA A 172 -16.67 16.23 5.71
C ALA A 172 -16.60 17.64 6.31
N SER A 173 -17.13 17.85 7.54
CA SER A 173 -17.04 19.14 8.20
C SER A 173 -15.60 19.59 8.43
N GLU A 174 -15.36 20.90 8.51
CA GLU A 174 -14.03 21.45 8.77
C GLU A 174 -13.50 21.01 10.13
N GLU A 175 -14.37 20.88 11.14
CA GLU A 175 -14.01 20.35 12.45
C GLU A 175 -13.49 18.91 12.37
N SER A 176 -14.17 18.07 11.58
CA SER A 176 -13.76 16.68 11.35
C SER A 176 -12.44 16.60 10.57
N LYS A 177 -12.26 17.43 9.55
CA LYS A 177 -11.00 17.56 8.81
C LYS A 177 -9.87 18.02 9.71
N ASN A 178 -10.10 19.02 10.56
CA ASN A 178 -9.11 19.55 11.49
C ASN A 178 -8.71 18.52 12.56
N LEU A 179 -9.65 17.72 13.08
CA LEU A 179 -9.31 16.59 13.97
C LEU A 179 -8.32 15.62 13.32
N ARG A 180 -8.59 15.21 12.09
CA ARG A 180 -7.68 14.30 11.36
C ARG A 180 -6.35 14.96 11.05
N LYS A 181 -6.34 16.24 10.65
CA LYS A 181 -5.10 17.02 10.43
C LYS A 181 -4.27 17.13 11.70
N ALA A 182 -4.90 17.38 12.86
CA ALA A 182 -4.19 17.43 14.14
C ALA A 182 -3.37 16.16 14.41
N ILE A 183 -4.01 15.00 14.28
CA ILE A 183 -3.37 13.70 14.50
C ILE A 183 -2.26 13.46 13.46
N MET A 184 -2.59 13.68 12.17
CA MET A 184 -1.67 13.39 11.07
C MET A 184 -0.47 14.35 11.03
N THR A 185 -0.59 15.60 11.49
CA THR A 185 0.53 16.54 11.58
C THR A 185 1.61 16.02 12.54
N VAL A 186 1.21 15.47 13.69
CA VAL A 186 2.17 14.88 14.64
C VAL A 186 2.77 13.60 14.06
N ILE A 187 1.96 12.71 13.48
CA ILE A 187 2.47 11.49 12.83
C ILE A 187 3.48 11.84 11.72
N ALA A 188 3.16 12.83 10.88
CA ALA A 188 4.00 13.23 9.76
C ALA A 188 5.37 13.76 10.20
N ALA A 189 5.47 14.39 11.37
CA ALA A 189 6.74 14.91 11.88
C ALA A 189 7.79 13.82 12.13
N TYR A 190 7.38 12.59 12.44
CA TYR A 190 8.25 11.46 12.73
C TYR A 190 8.54 10.55 11.55
N ARG A 191 7.97 10.83 10.35
CA ARG A 191 8.12 9.96 9.16
C ARG A 191 9.57 9.75 8.76
N ASP A 192 10.32 10.84 8.61
CA ASP A 192 11.71 10.76 8.10
C ASP A 192 12.59 9.92 9.03
N GLU A 193 12.50 10.15 10.35
CA GLU A 193 13.28 9.39 11.33
C GLU A 193 12.91 7.90 11.31
N GLY A 194 11.63 7.56 11.35
CA GLY A 194 11.16 6.18 11.37
C GLY A 194 11.51 5.42 10.09
N ILE A 195 11.34 6.05 8.92
CA ILE A 195 11.64 5.43 7.64
C ILE A 195 13.15 5.27 7.45
N ASN A 196 13.94 6.30 7.74
CA ASN A 196 15.40 6.23 7.59
C ASN A 196 16.04 5.23 8.57
N SER A 197 15.53 5.11 9.80
CA SER A 197 16.04 4.13 10.76
C SER A 197 15.81 2.69 10.33
N TYR A 198 14.75 2.42 9.59
CA TYR A 198 14.38 1.08 9.11
C TYR A 198 15.03 0.72 7.76
N TYR A 199 14.98 1.65 6.80
CA TYR A 199 15.38 1.42 5.41
C TYR A 199 16.72 2.06 5.02
N GLY A 200 17.27 2.99 5.83
CA GLY A 200 18.37 3.83 5.38
C GLY A 200 17.99 4.67 4.17
N ASP A 201 18.89 4.75 3.19
CA ASP A 201 18.72 5.55 1.98
C ASP A 201 17.92 4.82 0.87
N THR A 202 17.39 3.61 1.14
CA THR A 202 16.68 2.81 0.12
C THR A 202 15.19 3.13 0.02
N ALA A 203 14.65 3.91 0.96
CA ALA A 203 13.29 4.41 0.89
C ALA A 203 13.25 5.91 1.21
N SER A 204 12.20 6.58 0.76
CA SER A 204 11.97 7.99 1.03
C SER A 204 10.52 8.26 1.40
N VAL A 205 10.33 9.31 2.20
CA VAL A 205 8.99 9.82 2.49
C VAL A 205 8.45 10.58 1.28
N ILE A 206 7.24 10.27 0.85
CA ILE A 206 6.52 10.98 -0.20
C ILE A 206 5.41 11.86 0.40
N ASN A 207 5.02 12.92 -0.32
CA ASN A 207 4.01 13.88 0.11
C ASN A 207 2.74 13.85 -0.74
N TYR A 208 2.56 12.80 -1.50
CA TYR A 208 1.46 12.57 -2.44
C TYR A 208 1.14 11.07 -2.51
N PRO A 209 -0.08 10.67 -2.85
CA PRO A 209 -0.52 9.28 -2.77
C PRO A 209 -0.24 8.48 -4.06
N ILE A 210 0.97 8.56 -4.58
CA ILE A 210 1.45 7.79 -5.74
C ILE A 210 2.92 7.42 -5.51
N SER A 211 3.37 6.26 -6.00
CA SER A 211 4.78 5.88 -5.89
C SER A 211 5.70 6.92 -6.56
N ASN A 212 6.81 7.26 -5.91
CA ASN A 212 7.84 8.13 -6.48
C ASN A 212 8.53 7.53 -7.71
N THR A 213 8.33 6.25 -8.00
CA THR A 213 8.77 5.58 -9.23
C THR A 213 7.78 5.73 -10.39
N SER A 214 6.60 6.31 -10.15
CA SER A 214 5.61 6.58 -11.19
C SER A 214 6.07 7.75 -12.08
N TRP A 215 5.78 7.65 -13.37
CA TRP A 215 6.00 8.74 -14.32
C TRP A 215 5.17 10.00 -14.01
N ALA A 216 4.05 9.85 -13.31
CA ALA A 216 3.15 10.93 -12.90
C ALA A 216 3.46 11.46 -11.49
N ALA A 217 4.51 10.98 -10.82
CA ALA A 217 4.85 11.42 -9.48
C ALA A 217 5.26 12.90 -9.47
N PRO A 218 4.69 13.74 -8.59
CA PRO A 218 5.10 15.13 -8.43
C PRO A 218 6.57 15.27 -8.02
N SER A 219 7.24 16.26 -8.60
CA SER A 219 8.61 16.64 -8.25
C SER A 219 8.62 17.80 -7.27
N VAL A 220 9.62 17.85 -6.41
CA VAL A 220 9.87 19.00 -5.51
C VAL A 220 10.09 20.32 -6.24
N THR A 221 10.38 20.26 -7.55
CA THR A 221 10.58 21.43 -8.41
C THR A 221 9.31 21.88 -9.14
N ASP A 222 8.22 21.12 -9.00
CA ASP A 222 6.97 21.46 -9.68
C ASP A 222 6.29 22.64 -9.00
N ASP A 223 5.69 23.52 -9.82
CA ASP A 223 4.91 24.65 -9.31
C ASP A 223 3.75 24.14 -8.44
N GLY A 224 3.64 24.66 -7.23
CA GLY A 224 2.61 24.26 -6.29
C GLY A 224 2.89 22.99 -5.48
N TYR A 225 4.08 22.36 -5.63
CA TYR A 225 4.48 21.26 -4.75
C TYR A 225 4.42 21.66 -3.29
N LYS A 226 3.81 20.83 -2.46
CA LYS A 226 3.70 21.07 -1.01
C LYS A 226 4.15 19.84 -0.24
N ILE A 227 4.82 20.09 0.89
CA ILE A 227 5.09 19.05 1.87
C ILE A 227 3.79 18.78 2.64
N ALA A 228 3.36 17.54 2.69
CA ALA A 228 2.13 17.17 3.38
C ALA A 228 2.26 17.41 4.90
N TYR A 229 1.23 18.00 5.50
CA TYR A 229 1.16 18.28 6.93
C TYR A 229 2.27 19.22 7.44
N SER A 230 2.70 20.19 6.61
CA SER A 230 3.73 21.17 6.95
C SER A 230 3.17 22.55 7.32
N THR A 231 1.85 22.70 7.37
CA THR A 231 1.20 23.98 7.71
C THR A 231 0.39 23.88 9.00
N ASP A 232 0.24 25.01 9.68
CA ASP A 232 -0.69 25.16 10.79
C ASP A 232 -2.14 25.40 10.30
N VAL A 233 -3.07 25.62 11.22
CA VAL A 233 -4.49 25.83 10.93
C VAL A 233 -4.77 27.10 10.12
N ASP A 234 -3.89 28.09 10.21
CA ASP A 234 -3.97 29.36 9.47
C ASP A 234 -3.25 29.29 8.11
N GLY A 235 -2.63 28.14 7.78
CA GLY A 235 -1.92 27.91 6.53
C GLY A 235 -0.46 28.40 6.54
N ASN A 236 0.10 28.78 7.69
CA ASN A 236 1.51 29.15 7.79
C ASN A 236 2.39 27.89 7.86
N GLU A 237 3.59 27.98 7.26
CA GLU A 237 4.58 26.89 7.35
C GLU A 237 5.00 26.64 8.79
N ILE A 238 4.95 25.36 9.22
CA ILE A 238 5.33 24.95 10.59
C ILE A 238 6.86 24.84 10.72
N TYR A 239 7.54 24.43 9.63
CA TYR A 239 8.95 24.10 9.66
C TYR A 239 9.81 25.14 8.97
N THR A 240 10.97 25.43 9.56
CA THR A 240 12.03 26.24 8.97
C THR A 240 13.28 25.38 8.75
N SER A 241 14.18 25.80 7.86
CA SER A 241 15.37 25.03 7.47
C SER A 241 16.40 24.83 8.59
N ASP A 242 16.30 25.60 9.68
CA ASP A 242 17.19 25.57 10.84
C ASP A 242 16.67 24.72 12.01
N MET A 243 15.46 24.15 11.88
CA MET A 243 14.89 23.31 12.94
C MET A 243 15.62 21.98 13.06
N SER A 244 16.03 21.64 14.29
CA SER A 244 16.47 20.31 14.69
C SER A 244 15.27 19.36 14.87
N GLY A 245 15.53 18.06 15.07
CA GLY A 245 14.48 17.06 15.33
C GLY A 245 13.55 17.49 16.48
N ASP A 246 14.09 17.83 17.63
CA ASP A 246 13.29 18.22 18.81
C ASP A 246 12.44 19.47 18.57
N THR A 247 12.99 20.49 17.89
CA THR A 247 12.25 21.72 17.57
C THR A 247 11.18 21.47 16.51
N LYS A 248 11.45 20.59 15.55
CA LYS A 248 10.46 20.13 14.54
C LYS A 248 9.27 19.44 15.21
N TYR A 249 9.54 18.53 16.16
CA TYR A 249 8.48 17.79 16.87
C TYR A 249 7.65 18.71 17.76
N ALA A 250 8.28 19.65 18.46
CA ALA A 250 7.59 20.65 19.26
C ALA A 250 6.71 21.56 18.39
N ALA A 251 7.20 22.00 17.22
CA ALA A 251 6.43 22.83 16.29
C ALA A 251 5.22 22.07 15.74
N ALA A 252 5.37 20.79 15.37
CA ALA A 252 4.27 19.94 14.93
C ALA A 252 3.19 19.78 16.01
N LEU A 253 3.62 19.57 17.26
CA LEU A 253 2.70 19.41 18.40
C LEU A 253 1.93 20.71 18.69
N GLN A 254 2.60 21.87 18.58
CA GLN A 254 1.95 23.17 18.71
C GLN A 254 0.93 23.43 17.60
N ALA A 255 1.26 23.10 16.34
CA ALA A 255 0.33 23.18 15.22
C ALA A 255 -0.87 22.25 15.40
N ALA A 256 -0.63 21.04 15.91
CA ALA A 256 -1.70 20.08 16.22
C ALA A 256 -2.67 20.62 17.28
N LEU A 257 -2.19 21.31 18.32
CA LEU A 257 -3.06 21.98 19.30
C LEU A 257 -4.00 22.99 18.64
N GLY A 258 -3.50 23.79 17.68
CA GLY A 258 -4.33 24.73 16.91
C GLY A 258 -5.39 24.01 16.07
N TYR A 259 -5.05 22.90 15.44
CA TYR A 259 -6.01 22.06 14.71
C TYR A 259 -7.04 21.41 15.65
N PHE A 260 -6.64 20.92 16.84
CA PHE A 260 -7.58 20.39 17.83
C PHE A 260 -8.55 21.48 18.33
N GLU A 261 -8.06 22.70 18.58
CA GLU A 261 -8.90 23.83 18.98
C GLU A 261 -9.91 24.18 17.88
N ALA A 262 -9.46 24.23 16.60
CA ALA A 262 -10.33 24.44 15.45
C ALA A 262 -11.32 23.27 15.21
N ALA A 263 -10.99 22.06 15.68
CA ALA A 263 -11.90 20.91 15.72
C ALA A 263 -12.90 20.97 16.89
N GLY A 264 -12.82 21.97 17.75
CA GLY A 264 -13.73 22.17 18.90
C GLY A 264 -13.30 21.49 20.19
N TYR A 265 -12.06 21.00 20.28
CA TYR A 265 -11.51 20.51 21.55
C TYR A 265 -11.23 21.66 22.51
N THR A 266 -11.40 21.42 23.79
CA THR A 266 -11.03 22.40 24.82
C THR A 266 -9.53 22.29 25.09
N VAL A 267 -8.81 23.39 24.90
CA VAL A 267 -7.37 23.52 25.16
C VAL A 267 -7.15 24.45 26.35
N GLU A 268 -6.52 23.95 27.42
CA GLU A 268 -6.18 24.71 28.60
C GLU A 268 -4.70 24.51 28.96
N ASN A 269 -3.95 25.59 29.02
CA ASN A 269 -2.50 25.56 29.32
C ASN A 269 -1.70 24.58 28.44
N GLY A 270 -2.04 24.48 27.14
CA GLY A 270 -1.38 23.58 26.19
C GLY A 270 -1.77 22.12 26.35
N GLN A 271 -2.89 21.83 27.03
CA GLN A 271 -3.43 20.49 27.24
C GLN A 271 -4.86 20.40 26.72
N LEU A 272 -5.19 19.30 26.10
CA LEU A 272 -6.56 18.94 25.73
C LEU A 272 -7.28 18.43 27.01
N THR A 273 -8.36 19.08 27.36
CA THR A 273 -9.14 18.74 28.57
C THR A 273 -10.50 18.13 28.25
N ALA A 274 -11.04 18.38 27.06
CA ALA A 274 -12.32 17.81 26.62
C ALA A 274 -12.38 17.69 25.09
N ALA A 275 -13.02 16.63 24.61
CA ALA A 275 -13.39 16.48 23.21
C ALA A 275 -14.78 17.09 22.95
N PRO A 276 -15.04 17.61 21.74
CA PRO A 276 -16.38 18.04 21.34
C PRO A 276 -17.31 16.82 21.16
N ALA A 277 -18.63 17.08 21.11
CA ALA A 277 -19.62 16.03 20.92
C ALA A 277 -19.36 15.24 19.64
N GLY A 278 -19.36 13.91 19.75
CA GLY A 278 -19.13 12.99 18.63
C GLY A 278 -17.64 12.71 18.33
N ALA A 279 -16.71 13.40 19.00
CA ALA A 279 -15.28 13.09 18.95
C ALA A 279 -14.80 12.43 20.24
N LYS A 280 -13.59 11.88 20.24
CA LYS A 280 -12.97 11.17 21.35
C LYS A 280 -11.62 11.80 21.74
N MET A 281 -11.17 11.54 22.97
CA MET A 281 -9.81 11.84 23.43
C MET A 281 -8.81 10.72 23.11
N GLU A 282 -9.30 9.62 22.56
CA GLU A 282 -8.52 8.45 22.20
C GLU A 282 -8.98 7.86 20.89
N TYR A 283 -8.02 7.52 20.02
CA TYR A 283 -8.24 6.77 18.78
C TYR A 283 -7.18 5.69 18.61
N THR A 284 -7.52 4.64 17.86
CA THR A 284 -6.66 3.48 17.63
C THR A 284 -6.22 3.42 16.19
N VAL A 285 -4.92 3.16 15.97
CA VAL A 285 -4.34 2.81 14.66
C VAL A 285 -3.90 1.37 14.68
N ASN A 286 -4.45 0.54 13.79
CA ASN A 286 -4.07 -0.84 13.61
C ASN A 286 -2.85 -0.95 12.70
N ILE A 287 -1.86 -1.75 13.08
CA ILE A 287 -0.66 -2.04 12.28
C ILE A 287 -0.39 -3.53 12.32
N GLY A 288 0.10 -4.09 11.20
CA GLY A 288 0.55 -5.47 11.10
C GLY A 288 2.07 -5.55 11.23
N ALA A 289 2.58 -5.39 12.45
CA ALA A 289 4.00 -5.48 12.76
C ALA A 289 4.34 -6.79 13.48
N SER A 290 3.65 -7.86 13.12
CA SER A 290 3.84 -9.24 13.62
C SER A 290 3.67 -9.40 15.13
N GLY A 291 3.09 -8.41 15.83
CA GLY A 291 2.95 -8.38 17.27
C GLY A 291 4.27 -8.10 18.03
N ASN A 292 5.32 -7.72 17.34
CA ASN A 292 6.65 -7.44 17.91
C ASN A 292 7.22 -6.08 17.46
N GLY A 293 6.45 -5.28 16.73
CA GLY A 293 6.86 -3.95 16.26
C GLY A 293 7.79 -3.95 15.05
N ASP A 294 7.98 -5.06 14.36
CA ASP A 294 8.82 -5.14 13.16
C ASP A 294 8.11 -4.56 11.93
N HIS A 295 8.06 -3.25 11.88
CA HIS A 295 7.49 -2.50 10.76
C HIS A 295 8.00 -1.05 10.77
N PRO A 296 8.36 -0.46 9.62
CA PRO A 296 8.90 0.92 9.56
C PRO A 296 7.97 1.97 10.19
N SER A 297 6.66 1.83 10.01
CA SER A 297 5.67 2.76 10.57
C SER A 297 5.40 2.56 12.06
N PHE A 298 5.88 1.47 12.69
CA PHE A 298 5.63 1.23 14.11
C PHE A 298 6.33 2.27 14.98
N GLN A 299 7.59 2.58 14.69
CA GLN A 299 8.34 3.63 15.39
C GLN A 299 7.72 5.01 15.15
N VAL A 300 7.30 5.32 13.92
CA VAL A 300 6.60 6.56 13.59
C VAL A 300 5.36 6.75 14.48
N LEU A 301 4.51 5.72 14.55
CA LEU A 301 3.29 5.77 15.34
C LEU A 301 3.53 5.83 16.84
N THR A 302 4.48 5.06 17.37
CA THR A 302 4.78 5.05 18.81
C THR A 302 5.40 6.36 19.29
N ASN A 303 6.26 6.99 18.47
CA ASN A 303 6.82 8.31 18.77
C ASN A 303 5.71 9.39 18.73
N ALA A 304 4.86 9.37 17.71
CA ALA A 304 3.72 10.29 17.61
C ALA A 304 2.73 10.10 18.78
N ALA A 305 2.44 8.85 19.17
CA ALA A 305 1.59 8.54 20.30
C ALA A 305 2.16 9.08 21.61
N ALA A 306 3.48 8.94 21.82
CA ALA A 306 4.15 9.50 22.98
C ALA A 306 4.07 11.03 23.02
N ALA A 307 4.26 11.69 21.87
CA ALA A 307 4.14 13.14 21.75
C ALA A 307 2.70 13.63 22.01
N LEU A 308 1.70 13.03 21.37
CA LEU A 308 0.28 13.35 21.57
C LEU A 308 -0.17 13.17 23.03
N LYS A 309 0.36 12.17 23.72
CA LYS A 309 0.07 11.96 25.14
C LYS A 309 0.52 13.12 26.02
N THR A 310 1.59 13.83 25.63
CA THR A 310 2.07 15.02 26.40
C THR A 310 1.08 16.17 26.37
N ILE A 311 0.17 16.21 25.41
CA ILE A 311 -0.90 17.22 25.32
C ILE A 311 -2.27 16.69 25.73
N GLY A 312 -2.35 15.50 26.33
CA GLY A 312 -3.60 14.93 26.83
C GLY A 312 -4.41 14.13 25.81
N PHE A 313 -3.86 13.81 24.62
CA PHE A 313 -4.50 12.98 23.60
C PHE A 313 -3.88 11.58 23.55
N THR A 314 -4.71 10.57 23.45
CA THR A 314 -4.25 9.17 23.36
C THR A 314 -4.35 8.67 21.93
N LEU A 315 -3.23 8.22 21.36
CA LEU A 315 -3.18 7.43 20.15
C LEU A 315 -2.73 6.03 20.52
N THR A 316 -3.64 5.07 20.42
CA THR A 316 -3.33 3.66 20.69
C THR A 316 -2.81 2.99 19.43
N VAL A 317 -1.59 2.44 19.49
CA VAL A 317 -0.98 1.65 18.40
C VAL A 317 -1.27 0.18 18.68
N ASN A 318 -2.14 -0.42 17.87
CA ASN A 318 -2.56 -1.81 18.04
C ASN A 318 -1.84 -2.70 17.03
N ASP A 319 -0.80 -3.40 17.48
CA ASP A 319 -0.01 -4.30 16.64
C ASP A 319 -0.68 -5.67 16.53
N LEU A 320 -1.17 -5.97 15.32
CA LEU A 320 -1.87 -7.19 14.98
C LEU A 320 -0.88 -8.24 14.44
N ALA A 321 -0.87 -9.40 15.06
CA ALA A 321 0.00 -10.51 14.66
C ALA A 321 -0.40 -11.12 13.29
N ASN A 322 -1.68 -11.01 12.91
CA ASN A 322 -2.21 -11.58 11.68
C ASN A 322 -2.60 -10.47 10.70
N ALA A 323 -2.03 -10.51 9.50
CA ALA A 323 -2.38 -9.57 8.43
C ALA A 323 -3.85 -9.62 8.03
N SER A 324 -4.49 -10.80 8.10
CA SER A 324 -5.93 -10.96 7.80
C SER A 324 -6.83 -10.15 8.73
N ASP A 325 -6.45 -10.00 10.01
CA ASP A 325 -7.22 -9.23 10.98
C ASP A 325 -7.12 -7.72 10.67
N LEU A 326 -5.93 -7.27 10.25
CA LEU A 326 -5.72 -5.90 9.79
C LEU A 326 -6.60 -5.61 8.55
N TYR A 327 -6.52 -6.44 7.51
CA TYR A 327 -7.33 -6.25 6.30
C TYR A 327 -8.83 -6.25 6.60
N SER A 328 -9.30 -7.20 7.39
CA SER A 328 -10.70 -7.28 7.79
C SER A 328 -11.16 -6.03 8.53
N SER A 329 -10.33 -5.44 9.38
CA SER A 329 -10.67 -4.27 10.20
C SER A 329 -10.98 -3.03 9.36
N TYR A 330 -10.15 -2.70 8.35
CA TYR A 330 -10.39 -1.52 7.54
C TYR A 330 -11.34 -1.78 6.37
N GLN A 331 -11.35 -2.99 5.78
CA GLN A 331 -12.30 -3.32 4.72
C GLN A 331 -13.74 -3.41 5.20
N SER A 332 -13.96 -3.71 6.47
CA SER A 332 -15.31 -3.70 7.08
C SER A 332 -15.75 -2.31 7.56
N GLY A 333 -14.90 -1.28 7.44
CA GLY A 333 -15.20 0.08 7.89
C GLY A 333 -15.19 0.29 9.41
N VAL A 334 -14.66 -0.67 10.20
CA VAL A 334 -14.65 -0.53 11.67
C VAL A 334 -13.37 0.09 12.23
N ALA A 335 -12.27 0.10 11.47
CA ALA A 335 -11.01 0.68 11.90
C ALA A 335 -11.10 2.21 12.00
N GLU A 336 -10.52 2.80 13.04
CA GLU A 336 -10.35 4.26 13.16
C GLU A 336 -9.13 4.72 12.36
N GLY A 337 -8.05 3.95 12.40
CA GLY A 337 -6.86 4.14 11.57
C GLY A 337 -6.15 2.83 11.31
N TRP A 338 -5.32 2.80 10.29
CA TRP A 338 -4.53 1.62 9.94
C TRP A 338 -3.27 1.97 9.16
N VAL A 339 -2.35 1.02 9.13
CA VAL A 339 -1.16 1.04 8.28
C VAL A 339 -1.31 -0.01 7.20
N ALA A 340 -1.11 0.38 5.95
CA ALA A 340 -1.12 -0.56 4.83
C ALA A 340 -0.21 -0.05 3.70
N ALA A 341 -0.21 -0.75 2.57
CA ALA A 341 0.53 -0.35 1.39
C ALA A 341 -0.29 -0.60 0.13
N TRP A 342 -0.06 0.22 -0.89
CA TRP A 342 -0.54 -0.01 -2.23
C TRP A 342 0.61 -0.39 -3.15
N GLN A 343 0.41 -1.44 -3.92
CA GLN A 343 1.25 -1.72 -5.07
C GLN A 343 0.64 -0.97 -6.26
N SER A 344 1.36 0.03 -6.76
CA SER A 344 0.91 0.84 -7.89
C SER A 344 0.99 0.07 -9.20
N THR A 345 0.04 0.35 -10.09
CA THR A 345 0.09 -0.08 -11.50
C THR A 345 0.83 0.97 -12.34
N ASN A 346 0.89 0.78 -13.64
CA ASN A 346 1.39 1.82 -14.57
C ASN A 346 0.37 2.96 -14.76
N ASP A 347 -0.89 2.69 -14.42
CA ASP A 347 -1.98 3.64 -14.47
C ASP A 347 -1.95 4.53 -13.23
N PRO A 348 -1.79 5.85 -13.35
CA PRO A 348 -1.79 6.78 -12.22
C PRO A 348 -3.20 7.14 -11.72
N ASP A 349 -4.25 6.57 -12.30
CA ASP A 349 -5.64 6.84 -11.94
C ASP A 349 -5.90 6.55 -10.45
N MET A 350 -6.47 7.54 -9.78
CA MET A 350 -6.78 7.49 -8.35
C MET A 350 -8.26 7.20 -8.06
N TYR A 351 -9.11 7.02 -9.08
CA TYR A 351 -10.54 6.85 -8.94
C TYR A 351 -10.91 5.74 -7.95
N GLN A 352 -10.31 4.55 -8.10
CA GLN A 352 -10.65 3.41 -7.23
C GLN A 352 -10.32 3.64 -5.76
N LEU A 353 -9.31 4.47 -5.47
CA LEU A 353 -8.76 4.64 -4.13
C LEU A 353 -9.40 5.80 -3.37
N TYR A 354 -9.69 6.92 -4.05
CA TYR A 354 -10.01 8.18 -3.39
C TYR A 354 -11.30 8.84 -3.85
N ASP A 355 -11.88 8.47 -5.00
CA ASP A 355 -13.21 8.92 -5.40
C ASP A 355 -14.28 8.36 -4.45
N SER A 356 -15.31 9.12 -4.15
CA SER A 356 -16.39 8.70 -3.23
C SER A 356 -17.13 7.44 -3.68
N LYS A 357 -17.11 7.13 -4.99
CA LYS A 357 -17.68 5.92 -5.60
C LYS A 357 -16.64 4.82 -5.80
N GLY A 358 -15.38 5.09 -5.43
CA GLY A 358 -14.26 4.17 -5.62
C GLY A 358 -14.44 2.86 -4.84
N SER A 359 -14.22 1.72 -5.49
CA SER A 359 -14.48 0.39 -4.91
C SER A 359 -13.53 0.03 -3.76
N THR A 360 -12.39 0.70 -3.64
CA THR A 360 -11.37 0.50 -2.61
C THR A 360 -11.10 1.77 -1.79
N ASN A 361 -12.03 2.73 -1.81
CA ASN A 361 -12.00 3.90 -0.92
C ASN A 361 -12.30 3.49 0.54
N TYR A 362 -11.40 2.73 1.13
CA TYR A 362 -11.50 2.30 2.53
C TYR A 362 -11.32 3.46 3.52
N TYR A 363 -10.83 4.60 3.06
CA TYR A 363 -10.69 5.83 3.84
C TYR A 363 -12.05 6.49 4.12
N GLU A 364 -13.07 6.10 3.35
CA GLU A 364 -14.44 6.62 3.40
C GLU A 364 -14.47 8.14 3.14
N ILE A 365 -13.59 8.59 2.23
CA ILE A 365 -13.55 9.97 1.74
C ILE A 365 -14.81 10.21 0.90
N ASN A 366 -15.47 11.33 1.18
CA ASN A 366 -16.63 11.81 0.41
C ASN A 366 -16.51 13.33 0.29
N ASP A 367 -15.85 13.78 -0.77
CA ASP A 367 -15.55 15.18 -1.04
C ASP A 367 -15.76 15.45 -2.53
N ALA A 368 -16.79 16.25 -2.84
CA ALA A 368 -17.22 16.48 -4.22
C ALA A 368 -16.17 17.24 -5.05
N ASP A 369 -15.38 18.11 -4.42
CA ASP A 369 -14.32 18.85 -5.12
C ASP A 369 -13.16 17.90 -5.48
N LEU A 370 -12.86 16.95 -4.61
CA LEU A 370 -11.87 15.90 -4.88
C LEU A 370 -12.34 14.95 -5.99
N ASP A 371 -13.61 14.52 -5.93
CA ASP A 371 -14.20 13.67 -6.98
C ASP A 371 -14.12 14.33 -8.35
N GLU A 372 -14.47 15.64 -8.47
CA GLU A 372 -14.36 16.40 -9.72
C GLU A 372 -12.91 16.45 -10.24
N LEU A 373 -11.93 16.63 -9.37
CA LEU A 373 -10.51 16.64 -9.74
C LEU A 373 -10.03 15.27 -10.22
N ILE A 374 -10.46 14.20 -9.57
CA ILE A 374 -10.11 12.82 -9.95
C ILE A 374 -10.75 12.44 -11.27
N GLU A 375 -12.06 12.77 -11.47
CA GLU A 375 -12.78 12.48 -12.70
C GLU A 375 -12.27 13.32 -13.91
N ALA A 376 -11.61 14.46 -13.65
CA ALA A 376 -11.04 15.33 -14.69
C ALA A 376 -9.61 14.94 -15.11
N ALA A 377 -8.88 14.17 -14.30
CA ALA A 377 -7.50 13.79 -14.55
C ALA A 377 -7.38 12.61 -15.51
#